data_8aaaa3640d33d82419b142875179dafe
#
_entry.id   8aaaa3640d33d82419b142875179dafe
#
_cell.length_a   1.000
_cell.length_b   1.000
_cell.length_c   1.000
_cell.angle_alpha   90.00
_cell.angle_beta   90.00
_cell.angle_gamma   90.00
#
_symmetry.space_group_name_H-M   'P 1'
#
loop_
_entity.id
_entity.type
_entity.pdbx_description
1 polymer ?
#
loop_
_entity_poly.entity_id
_entity_poly.type
_entity_poly.pdbx_seq_one_letter_code
_entity_poly.pdbx_strand_id
1 'polypeptide(L)'
;MKILPDWLKNGYLRLMDPIADFLVRRRVHPNTITVWGTIFTIAGGVLYGSGHISIGGWLLGITALTDVLDGMVARRSNTTSVFGAFLDSTLDRVADGATLGGLAVFYALSPEPYHSVPMVVVCLAGIIGAFLTSYTRARAEALGLDAKVGMLQRPERVVLLSVPQAFFGVALNGWVLAIIINILTITAWITVVQRVKYVYDKTRPPAPQPDVAGDEESTEYQHWAPRPTPRGTSARPVLKGE
;
A
#
# COMPACT_ATOMS: atom_id res chain seq x y z
N MET A 1 11.64 10.98 2.14
CA MET A 1 11.37 12.41 2.37
C MET A 1 10.16 12.47 3.29
N LYS A 2 10.21 13.13 4.45
CA LYS A 2 9.03 13.31 5.31
C LYS A 2 8.34 14.59 4.84
N ILE A 3 7.22 14.47 4.15
CA ILE A 3 6.45 15.62 3.65
C ILE A 3 5.73 16.36 4.80
N LEU A 4 5.32 15.62 5.84
CA LEU A 4 4.64 16.19 6.99
C LEU A 4 5.63 16.47 8.13
N PRO A 5 5.69 17.71 8.64
CA PRO A 5 6.53 18.07 9.78
C PRO A 5 6.04 17.35 11.05
N ASP A 6 7.00 16.99 11.93
CA ASP A 6 6.72 16.20 13.13
C ASP A 6 5.71 16.88 14.09
N TRP A 7 5.67 18.20 14.13
CA TRP A 7 4.68 18.94 14.93
C TRP A 7 3.23 18.73 14.46
N LEU A 8 3.02 18.65 13.13
CA LEU A 8 1.70 18.41 12.55
C LEU A 8 1.25 16.97 12.83
N LYS A 9 2.16 16.02 12.69
CA LYS A 9 1.90 14.62 13.03
C LYS A 9 1.55 14.44 14.51
N ASN A 10 2.31 15.08 15.41
CA ASN A 10 2.07 14.99 16.84
C ASN A 10 0.77 15.71 17.25
N GLY A 11 0.46 16.85 16.64
CA GLY A 11 -0.80 17.56 16.85
C GLY A 11 -2.00 16.69 16.43
N TYR A 12 -1.91 16.07 15.27
CA TYR A 12 -2.91 15.17 14.75
C TYR A 12 -3.11 13.94 15.66
N LEU A 13 -2.03 13.28 16.10
CA LEU A 13 -2.12 12.14 17.02
C LEU A 13 -2.78 12.52 18.36
N ARG A 14 -2.45 13.70 18.92
CA ARG A 14 -3.11 14.22 20.13
C ARG A 14 -4.61 14.45 19.95
N LEU A 15 -5.04 14.88 18.77
CA LEU A 15 -6.45 15.04 18.47
C LEU A 15 -7.19 13.71 18.41
N MET A 16 -6.51 12.64 17.97
CA MET A 16 -7.07 11.28 17.89
C MET A 16 -7.04 10.53 19.24
N ASP A 17 -6.22 10.98 20.20
CA ASP A 17 -6.07 10.32 21.51
C ASP A 17 -7.40 10.09 22.25
N PRO A 18 -8.29 11.11 22.43
CA PRO A 18 -9.54 10.91 23.16
C PRO A 18 -10.49 9.94 22.44
N ILE A 19 -10.46 9.93 21.09
CA ILE A 19 -11.29 9.03 20.28
C ILE A 19 -10.78 7.59 20.45
N ALA A 20 -9.45 7.38 20.38
CA ALA A 20 -8.86 6.07 20.59
C ALA A 20 -9.14 5.54 22.01
N ASP A 21 -9.01 6.37 23.03
CA ASP A 21 -9.34 6.00 24.42
C ASP A 21 -10.81 5.63 24.60
N PHE A 22 -11.72 6.36 23.97
CA PHE A 22 -13.15 6.04 23.97
C PHE A 22 -13.41 4.68 23.33
N LEU A 23 -12.80 4.39 22.18
CA LEU A 23 -12.96 3.11 21.47
C LEU A 23 -12.39 1.94 22.28
N VAL A 24 -11.23 2.13 22.93
CA VAL A 24 -10.63 1.13 23.85
C VAL A 24 -11.55 0.86 25.04
N ARG A 25 -12.10 1.91 25.68
CA ARG A 25 -13.07 1.74 26.80
C ARG A 25 -14.32 0.99 26.36
N ARG A 26 -14.77 1.20 25.11
CA ARG A 26 -15.90 0.49 24.51
C ARG A 26 -15.55 -0.91 24.02
N ARG A 27 -14.30 -1.35 24.18
CA ARG A 27 -13.78 -2.65 23.73
C ARG A 27 -14.03 -2.90 22.22
N VAL A 28 -13.97 -1.83 21.41
CA VAL A 28 -14.10 -1.96 19.95
C VAL A 28 -12.85 -2.65 19.42
N HIS A 29 -13.05 -3.73 18.65
CA HIS A 29 -11.93 -4.46 18.06
C HIS A 29 -11.28 -3.66 16.93
N PRO A 30 -9.94 -3.57 16.83
CA PRO A 30 -9.25 -2.80 15.78
C PRO A 30 -9.68 -3.19 14.37
N ASN A 31 -9.79 -4.49 14.09
CA ASN A 31 -10.21 -4.98 12.77
C ASN A 31 -11.60 -4.47 12.35
N THR A 32 -12.49 -4.20 13.30
CA THR A 32 -13.82 -3.62 13.01
C THR A 32 -13.67 -2.19 12.50
N ILE A 33 -12.73 -1.42 13.06
CA ILE A 33 -12.45 -0.04 12.63
C ILE A 33 -11.88 -0.06 11.21
N THR A 34 -10.92 -0.93 10.92
CA THR A 34 -10.34 -1.11 9.58
C THR A 34 -11.39 -1.47 8.54
N VAL A 35 -12.27 -2.44 8.85
CA VAL A 35 -13.35 -2.85 7.93
C VAL A 35 -14.32 -1.70 7.64
N TRP A 36 -14.79 -0.97 8.68
CA TRP A 36 -15.67 0.17 8.47
C TRP A 36 -14.99 1.31 7.72
N GLY A 37 -13.72 1.60 8.03
CA GLY A 37 -12.92 2.56 7.27
C GLY A 37 -12.87 2.21 5.78
N THR A 38 -12.64 0.94 5.46
CA THR A 38 -12.65 0.45 4.08
C THR A 38 -14.01 0.59 3.41
N ILE A 39 -15.11 0.24 4.10
CA ILE A 39 -16.47 0.40 3.58
C ILE A 39 -16.75 1.87 3.24
N PHE A 40 -16.39 2.81 4.12
CA PHE A 40 -16.54 4.23 3.85
C PHE A 40 -15.63 4.71 2.72
N THR A 41 -14.42 4.16 2.59
CA THR A 41 -13.54 4.47 1.45
C THR A 41 -14.14 3.99 0.13
N ILE A 42 -14.74 2.79 0.10
CA ILE A 42 -15.48 2.30 -1.07
C ILE A 42 -16.66 3.23 -1.40
N ALA A 43 -17.42 3.66 -0.40
CA ALA A 43 -18.49 4.64 -0.59
C ALA A 43 -17.97 5.96 -1.16
N GLY A 44 -16.80 6.43 -0.71
CA GLY A 44 -16.10 7.58 -1.29
C GLY A 44 -15.74 7.38 -2.76
N GLY A 45 -15.26 6.19 -3.12
CA GLY A 45 -15.01 5.81 -4.51
C GLY A 45 -16.27 5.81 -5.37
N VAL A 46 -17.40 5.32 -4.84
CA VAL A 46 -18.71 5.39 -5.51
C VAL A 46 -19.16 6.84 -5.71
N LEU A 47 -18.97 7.69 -4.71
CA LEU A 47 -19.25 9.13 -4.81
C LEU A 47 -18.39 9.79 -5.89
N TYR A 48 -17.13 9.43 -6.00
CA TYR A 48 -16.28 9.89 -7.10
C TYR A 48 -16.82 9.45 -8.45
N GLY A 49 -17.16 8.16 -8.61
CA GLY A 49 -17.70 7.61 -9.83
C GLY A 49 -19.03 8.24 -10.27
N SER A 50 -19.84 8.68 -9.31
CA SER A 50 -21.12 9.39 -9.55
C SER A 50 -20.96 10.90 -9.74
N GLY A 51 -19.74 11.43 -9.78
CA GLY A 51 -19.45 12.85 -10.00
C GLY A 51 -19.53 13.75 -8.75
N HIS A 52 -19.82 13.18 -7.56
CA HIS A 52 -19.84 13.92 -6.30
C HIS A 52 -18.43 14.06 -5.70
N ILE A 53 -17.51 14.66 -6.48
CA ILE A 53 -16.08 14.68 -6.16
C ILE A 53 -15.78 15.32 -4.80
N SER A 54 -16.40 16.47 -4.49
CA SER A 54 -16.16 17.15 -3.20
C SER A 54 -16.63 16.33 -2.01
N ILE A 55 -17.82 15.72 -2.09
CA ILE A 55 -18.38 14.90 -1.01
C ILE A 55 -17.51 13.63 -0.84
N GLY A 56 -17.12 13.00 -1.93
CA GLY A 56 -16.19 11.85 -1.91
C GLY A 56 -14.84 12.23 -1.29
N GLY A 57 -14.31 13.40 -1.61
CA GLY A 57 -13.08 13.93 -1.02
C GLY A 57 -13.17 14.12 0.50
N TRP A 58 -14.26 14.71 0.99
CA TRP A 58 -14.51 14.82 2.44
C TRP A 58 -14.64 13.46 3.10
N LEU A 59 -15.39 12.53 2.51
CA LEU A 59 -15.53 11.19 3.05
C LEU A 59 -14.19 10.46 3.12
N LEU A 60 -13.39 10.49 2.07
CA LEU A 60 -12.04 9.93 2.04
C LEU A 60 -11.11 10.57 3.08
N GLY A 61 -11.17 11.89 3.25
CA GLY A 61 -10.40 12.60 4.27
C GLY A 61 -10.76 12.15 5.68
N ILE A 62 -12.04 11.95 5.97
CA ILE A 62 -12.52 11.44 7.25
C ILE A 62 -12.09 9.98 7.44
N THR A 63 -12.19 9.14 6.42
CA THR A 63 -11.78 7.72 6.54
C THR A 63 -10.28 7.54 6.70
N ALA A 64 -9.46 8.47 6.20
CA ALA A 64 -8.02 8.45 6.49
C ALA A 64 -7.70 8.52 8.00
N LEU A 65 -8.62 9.03 8.80
CA LEU A 65 -8.50 9.05 10.27
C LEU A 65 -8.66 7.65 10.86
N THR A 66 -9.49 6.80 10.26
CA THR A 66 -9.75 5.44 10.77
C THR A 66 -8.52 4.55 10.70
N ASP A 67 -7.68 4.71 9.67
CA ASP A 67 -6.42 3.97 9.49
C ASP A 67 -5.38 4.29 10.61
N VAL A 68 -5.49 5.46 11.22
CA VAL A 68 -4.64 5.81 12.37
C VAL A 68 -5.26 5.29 13.67
N LEU A 69 -6.59 5.36 13.77
CA LEU A 69 -7.32 4.95 14.96
C LEU A 69 -7.22 3.44 15.23
N ASP A 70 -7.34 2.59 14.20
CA ASP A 70 -7.23 1.14 14.39
C ASP A 70 -5.85 0.74 14.92
N GLY A 71 -4.77 1.31 14.38
CA GLY A 71 -3.42 1.12 14.88
C GLY A 71 -3.20 1.66 16.31
N MET A 72 -3.84 2.79 16.68
CA MET A 72 -3.78 3.32 18.04
C MET A 72 -4.53 2.42 19.02
N VAL A 73 -5.74 1.99 18.66
CA VAL A 73 -6.57 1.08 19.47
C VAL A 73 -5.86 -0.26 19.63
N ALA A 74 -5.31 -0.86 18.58
CA ALA A 74 -4.59 -2.13 18.64
C ALA A 74 -3.40 -2.08 19.61
N ARG A 75 -2.61 -1.00 19.57
CA ARG A 75 -1.46 -0.82 20.49
C ARG A 75 -1.90 -0.60 21.95
N ARG A 76 -2.94 0.21 22.17
CA ARG A 76 -3.42 0.53 23.53
C ARG A 76 -4.15 -0.64 24.21
N SER A 77 -4.83 -1.47 23.42
CA SER A 77 -5.53 -2.65 23.93
C SER A 77 -4.68 -3.93 23.94
N ASN A 78 -3.40 -3.85 23.51
CA ASN A 78 -2.51 -5.01 23.36
C ASN A 78 -3.10 -6.13 22.47
N THR A 79 -3.88 -5.76 21.45
CA THR A 79 -4.54 -6.70 20.51
C THR A 79 -3.91 -6.68 19.11
N THR A 80 -2.65 -6.24 19.02
CA THR A 80 -1.89 -6.32 17.76
C THR A 80 -1.74 -7.79 17.35
N SER A 81 -2.06 -8.12 16.09
CA SER A 81 -1.99 -9.48 15.59
C SER A 81 -1.45 -9.52 14.15
N VAL A 82 -0.85 -10.66 13.78
CA VAL A 82 -0.40 -10.91 12.41
C VAL A 82 -1.58 -10.87 11.43
N PHE A 83 -2.72 -11.42 11.83
CA PHE A 83 -3.94 -11.36 11.02
C PHE A 83 -4.44 -9.91 10.85
N GLY A 84 -4.39 -9.07 11.89
CA GLY A 84 -4.77 -7.67 11.80
C GLY A 84 -3.91 -6.91 10.78
N ALA A 85 -2.58 -7.11 10.82
CA ALA A 85 -1.67 -6.50 9.85
C ALA A 85 -1.91 -7.00 8.41
N PHE A 86 -2.23 -8.29 8.24
CA PHE A 86 -2.60 -8.86 6.95
C PHE A 86 -3.92 -8.26 6.43
N LEU A 87 -4.95 -8.22 7.29
CA LEU A 87 -6.26 -7.67 6.96
C LEU A 87 -6.16 -6.20 6.54
N ASP A 88 -5.50 -5.37 7.33
CA ASP A 88 -5.24 -3.95 7.05
C ASP A 88 -4.57 -3.79 5.69
N SER A 89 -3.46 -4.49 5.47
CA SER A 89 -2.75 -4.42 4.19
C SER A 89 -3.58 -4.87 2.99
N THR A 90 -4.50 -5.82 3.16
CA THR A 90 -5.39 -6.30 2.11
C THR A 90 -6.49 -5.30 1.82
N LEU A 91 -7.15 -4.80 2.86
CA LEU A 91 -8.22 -3.81 2.75
C LEU A 91 -7.73 -2.48 2.17
N ASP A 92 -6.49 -2.13 2.44
CA ASP A 92 -5.79 -1.02 1.79
C ASP A 92 -5.80 -1.12 0.26
N ARG A 93 -5.61 -2.32 -0.28
CA ARG A 93 -5.65 -2.52 -1.75
C ARG A 93 -7.06 -2.36 -2.29
N VAL A 94 -8.04 -2.88 -1.56
CA VAL A 94 -9.46 -2.68 -1.93
C VAL A 94 -9.79 -1.19 -1.94
N ALA A 95 -9.35 -0.44 -0.92
CA ALA A 95 -9.56 0.99 -0.81
C ALA A 95 -8.90 1.79 -1.97
N ASP A 96 -7.62 1.51 -2.26
CA ASP A 96 -6.90 2.13 -3.39
C ASP A 96 -7.61 1.83 -4.72
N GLY A 97 -8.02 0.55 -4.93
CA GLY A 97 -8.74 0.13 -6.13
C GLY A 97 -10.12 0.78 -6.27
N ALA A 98 -10.89 0.87 -5.18
CA ALA A 98 -12.21 1.49 -5.17
C ALA A 98 -12.13 2.99 -5.48
N THR A 99 -11.15 3.70 -4.90
CA THR A 99 -10.99 5.14 -5.08
C THR A 99 -10.59 5.48 -6.52
N LEU A 100 -9.52 4.86 -7.05
CA LEU A 100 -9.07 5.10 -8.42
C LEU A 100 -10.03 4.50 -9.44
N GLY A 101 -10.70 3.38 -9.13
CA GLY A 101 -11.74 2.79 -9.96
C GLY A 101 -12.95 3.71 -10.08
N GLY A 102 -13.39 4.31 -8.98
CA GLY A 102 -14.44 5.35 -8.99
C GLY A 102 -14.07 6.53 -9.87
N LEU A 103 -12.82 7.03 -9.79
CA LEU A 103 -12.34 8.09 -10.67
C LEU A 103 -12.27 7.67 -12.14
N ALA A 104 -11.92 6.41 -12.44
CA ALA A 104 -11.97 5.88 -13.79
C ALA A 104 -13.41 5.88 -14.34
N VAL A 105 -14.39 5.47 -13.52
CA VAL A 105 -15.82 5.53 -13.87
C VAL A 105 -16.28 6.97 -14.09
N PHE A 106 -15.85 7.91 -13.23
CA PHE A 106 -16.13 9.35 -13.42
C PHE A 106 -15.67 9.83 -14.79
N TYR A 107 -14.40 9.60 -15.16
CA TYR A 107 -13.88 10.05 -16.46
C TYR A 107 -14.50 9.30 -17.65
N ALA A 108 -14.97 8.08 -17.47
CA ALA A 108 -15.61 7.29 -18.52
C ALA A 108 -17.06 7.73 -18.79
N LEU A 109 -17.83 8.10 -17.77
CA LEU A 109 -19.27 8.30 -17.85
C LEU A 109 -19.70 9.76 -17.72
N SER A 110 -18.83 10.68 -17.28
CA SER A 110 -19.17 12.11 -17.19
C SER A 110 -19.37 12.73 -18.57
N PRO A 111 -20.24 13.75 -18.70
CA PRO A 111 -20.34 14.54 -19.90
C PRO A 111 -19.09 15.43 -20.07
N GLU A 112 -18.93 16.03 -21.26
CA GLU A 112 -17.94 17.07 -21.48
C GLU A 112 -18.11 18.25 -20.48
N PRO A 113 -17.04 18.85 -19.97
CA PRO A 113 -15.63 18.68 -20.38
C PRO A 113 -14.86 17.60 -19.58
N TYR A 114 -15.53 16.80 -18.76
CA TYR A 114 -14.87 15.83 -17.87
C TYR A 114 -14.63 14.46 -18.50
N HIS A 115 -15.38 14.12 -19.57
CA HIS A 115 -15.16 12.85 -20.28
C HIS A 115 -13.73 12.78 -20.82
N SER A 116 -13.00 11.71 -20.46
CA SER A 116 -11.60 11.58 -20.89
C SER A 116 -11.12 10.14 -20.86
N VAL A 117 -11.10 9.49 -22.02
CA VAL A 117 -10.53 8.14 -22.16
C VAL A 117 -9.06 8.08 -21.75
N PRO A 118 -8.19 9.08 -22.05
CA PRO A 118 -6.82 9.08 -21.52
C PRO A 118 -6.77 9.06 -19.99
N MET A 119 -7.64 9.80 -19.30
CA MET A 119 -7.68 9.80 -17.84
C MET A 119 -8.17 8.48 -17.26
N VAL A 120 -9.07 7.77 -17.96
CA VAL A 120 -9.43 6.38 -17.58
C VAL A 120 -8.19 5.49 -17.61
N VAL A 121 -7.38 5.56 -18.66
CA VAL A 121 -6.13 4.79 -18.78
C VAL A 121 -5.16 5.15 -17.65
N VAL A 122 -5.02 6.44 -17.32
CA VAL A 122 -4.16 6.89 -16.20
C VAL A 122 -4.66 6.34 -14.86
N CYS A 123 -5.96 6.34 -14.60
CA CYS A 123 -6.54 5.75 -13.39
C CYS A 123 -6.25 4.24 -13.31
N LEU A 124 -6.43 3.49 -14.40
CA LEU A 124 -6.13 2.06 -14.45
C LEU A 124 -4.64 1.80 -14.24
N ALA A 125 -3.76 2.57 -14.88
CA ALA A 125 -2.32 2.51 -14.65
C ALA A 125 -1.97 2.85 -13.19
N GLY A 126 -2.69 3.79 -12.58
CA GLY A 126 -2.56 4.14 -11.16
C GLY A 126 -2.93 2.99 -10.22
N ILE A 127 -4.01 2.26 -10.52
CA ILE A 127 -4.41 1.05 -9.76
C ILE A 127 -3.30 -0.01 -9.82
N ILE A 128 -2.82 -0.31 -11.03
CA ILE A 128 -1.75 -1.28 -11.24
C ILE A 128 -0.48 -0.83 -10.49
N GLY A 129 -0.09 0.43 -10.61
CA GLY A 129 1.07 0.99 -9.92
C GLY A 129 0.95 0.92 -8.39
N ALA A 130 -0.22 1.21 -7.83
CA ALA A 130 -0.48 1.11 -6.39
C ALA A 130 -0.38 -0.34 -5.89
N PHE A 131 -0.93 -1.30 -6.64
CA PHE A 131 -0.86 -2.72 -6.31
C PHE A 131 0.58 -3.25 -6.42
N LEU A 132 1.29 -2.92 -7.50
CA LEU A 132 2.68 -3.32 -7.71
C LEU A 132 3.61 -2.71 -6.64
N THR A 133 3.36 -1.47 -6.22
CA THR A 133 4.10 -0.84 -5.12
C THR A 133 4.01 -1.68 -3.85
N SER A 134 2.84 -2.18 -3.52
CA SER A 134 2.63 -3.03 -2.34
C SER A 134 3.17 -4.45 -2.53
N TYR A 135 2.93 -5.03 -3.70
CA TYR A 135 3.40 -6.37 -4.05
C TYR A 135 4.93 -6.46 -4.03
N THR A 136 5.61 -5.50 -4.67
CA THR A 136 7.09 -5.49 -4.71
C THR A 136 7.70 -5.37 -3.32
N ARG A 137 7.07 -4.61 -2.42
CA ARG A 137 7.49 -4.54 -1.02
C ARG A 137 7.31 -5.86 -0.30
N ALA A 138 6.10 -6.44 -0.33
CA ALA A 138 5.82 -7.71 0.32
C ALA A 138 6.71 -8.84 -0.22
N ARG A 139 6.98 -8.83 -1.55
CA ARG A 139 7.87 -9.81 -2.17
C ARG A 139 9.33 -9.66 -1.75
N ALA A 140 9.81 -8.41 -1.63
CA ALA A 140 11.17 -8.15 -1.12
C ALA A 140 11.30 -8.58 0.35
N GLU A 141 10.31 -8.26 1.20
CA GLU A 141 10.27 -8.70 2.60
C GLU A 141 10.28 -10.24 2.72
N ALA A 142 9.57 -10.95 1.83
CA ALA A 142 9.61 -12.42 1.76
C ALA A 142 10.97 -12.98 1.34
N LEU A 143 11.82 -12.18 0.68
CA LEU A 143 13.21 -12.51 0.36
C LEU A 143 14.21 -12.05 1.46
N GLY A 144 13.71 -11.56 2.59
CA GLY A 144 14.54 -11.06 3.69
C GLY A 144 15.11 -9.65 3.46
N LEU A 145 14.61 -8.91 2.46
CA LEU A 145 15.07 -7.57 2.11
C LEU A 145 14.08 -6.49 2.58
N ASP A 146 14.54 -5.49 3.32
CA ASP A 146 13.70 -4.37 3.75
C ASP A 146 13.64 -3.28 2.67
N ALA A 147 12.68 -3.38 1.75
CA ALA A 147 12.50 -2.46 0.63
C ALA A 147 11.60 -1.26 1.00
N LYS A 148 11.92 -0.54 2.08
CA LYS A 148 11.24 0.71 2.50
C LYS A 148 11.61 1.93 1.65
N VAL A 149 11.91 1.70 0.37
CA VAL A 149 12.19 2.75 -0.61
C VAL A 149 10.90 3.16 -1.34
N GLY A 150 10.79 4.43 -1.70
CA GLY A 150 9.64 4.97 -2.45
C GLY A 150 9.45 6.46 -2.22
N MET A 151 8.76 7.14 -3.15
CA MET A 151 8.58 8.59 -3.12
C MET A 151 7.43 9.01 -2.21
N LEU A 152 6.27 8.36 -2.33
CA LEU A 152 5.06 8.69 -1.57
C LEU A 152 4.63 7.49 -0.74
N GLN A 153 4.44 7.74 0.56
CA GLN A 153 3.82 6.78 1.46
C GLN A 153 2.29 6.78 1.28
N ARG A 154 1.61 5.69 1.70
CA ARG A 154 0.16 5.57 1.57
C ARG A 154 -0.62 6.75 2.19
N PRO A 155 -0.34 7.21 3.42
CA PRO A 155 -1.05 8.36 4.00
C PRO A 155 -0.95 9.61 3.13
N GLU A 156 0.21 9.88 2.53
CA GLU A 156 0.42 11.04 1.66
C GLU A 156 -0.44 10.95 0.38
N ARG A 157 -0.60 9.73 -0.18
CA ARG A 157 -1.46 9.50 -1.34
C ARG A 157 -2.93 9.73 -1.01
N VAL A 158 -3.40 9.23 0.14
CA VAL A 158 -4.78 9.42 0.58
C VAL A 158 -5.08 10.91 0.83
N VAL A 159 -4.17 11.65 1.46
CA VAL A 159 -4.30 13.10 1.67
C VAL A 159 -4.37 13.85 0.34
N LEU A 160 -3.54 13.49 -0.65
CA LEU A 160 -3.57 14.12 -1.98
C LEU A 160 -4.86 13.79 -2.76
N LEU A 161 -5.44 12.60 -2.56
CA LEU A 161 -6.71 12.23 -3.20
C LEU A 161 -7.93 12.78 -2.48
N SER A 162 -7.83 13.16 -1.22
CA SER A 162 -8.96 13.63 -0.42
C SER A 162 -9.01 15.15 -0.28
N VAL A 163 -7.96 15.76 0.26
CA VAL A 163 -8.01 17.18 0.68
C VAL A 163 -8.24 18.14 -0.49
N PRO A 164 -7.49 18.09 -1.60
CA PRO A 164 -7.76 19.01 -2.70
C PRO A 164 -9.14 18.79 -3.31
N GLN A 165 -9.62 17.55 -3.41
CA GLN A 165 -10.93 17.22 -3.96
C GLN A 165 -12.07 17.66 -3.05
N ALA A 166 -11.89 17.60 -1.73
CA ALA A 166 -12.86 18.08 -0.77
C ALA A 166 -13.16 19.59 -0.96
N PHE A 167 -12.11 20.37 -1.22
CA PHE A 167 -12.22 21.84 -1.36
C PHE A 167 -12.47 22.31 -2.79
N PHE A 168 -11.81 21.70 -3.76
CA PHE A 168 -11.86 22.15 -5.16
C PHE A 168 -12.84 21.33 -6.01
N GLY A 169 -13.10 20.05 -5.65
CA GLY A 169 -13.97 19.18 -6.43
C GLY A 169 -13.58 19.14 -7.91
N VAL A 170 -14.51 19.54 -8.77
CA VAL A 170 -14.30 19.68 -10.21
C VAL A 170 -14.01 21.13 -10.64
N ALA A 171 -13.71 22.02 -9.70
CA ALA A 171 -13.33 23.40 -10.02
C ALA A 171 -12.16 23.42 -11.01
N LEU A 172 -12.00 24.54 -11.73
CA LEU A 172 -11.01 24.69 -12.78
C LEU A 172 -11.13 23.61 -13.87
N ASN A 173 -12.35 23.24 -14.25
CA ASN A 173 -12.65 22.19 -15.23
C ASN A 173 -11.99 20.82 -14.89
N GLY A 174 -11.86 20.51 -13.58
CA GLY A 174 -11.28 19.24 -13.13
C GLY A 174 -9.75 19.12 -13.25
N TRP A 175 -9.04 20.21 -13.64
CA TRP A 175 -7.59 20.17 -13.79
C TRP A 175 -6.85 19.77 -12.50
N VAL A 176 -7.31 20.25 -11.34
CA VAL A 176 -6.71 19.89 -10.05
C VAL A 176 -6.75 18.38 -9.84
N LEU A 177 -7.92 17.77 -10.06
CA LEU A 177 -8.11 16.35 -9.95
C LEU A 177 -7.21 15.59 -10.95
N ALA A 178 -7.21 15.99 -12.21
CA ALA A 178 -6.39 15.35 -13.26
C ALA A 178 -4.89 15.40 -12.93
N ILE A 179 -4.37 16.55 -12.51
CA ILE A 179 -2.96 16.71 -12.16
C ILE A 179 -2.59 15.79 -10.99
N ILE A 180 -3.42 15.72 -9.94
CA ILE A 180 -3.15 14.88 -8.78
C ILE A 180 -3.12 13.41 -9.16
N ILE A 181 -4.08 12.93 -9.95
CA ILE A 181 -4.10 11.53 -10.40
C ILE A 181 -2.85 11.20 -11.21
N ASN A 182 -2.42 12.10 -12.11
CA ASN A 182 -1.19 11.90 -12.89
C ASN A 182 0.05 11.83 -11.97
N ILE A 183 0.18 12.75 -11.02
CA ILE A 183 1.29 12.74 -10.03
C ILE A 183 1.31 11.42 -9.25
N LEU A 184 0.16 10.97 -8.75
CA LEU A 184 0.06 9.74 -7.99
C LEU A 184 0.41 8.50 -8.82
N THR A 185 -0.07 8.45 -10.07
CA THR A 185 0.25 7.37 -11.00
C THR A 185 1.75 7.33 -11.32
N ILE A 186 2.34 8.46 -11.70
CA ILE A 186 3.76 8.56 -12.02
C ILE A 186 4.63 8.17 -10.80
N THR A 187 4.34 8.71 -9.63
CA THR A 187 5.11 8.42 -8.41
C THR A 187 4.97 6.96 -7.96
N ALA A 188 3.82 6.32 -8.19
CA ALA A 188 3.65 4.89 -7.93
C ALA A 188 4.57 4.05 -8.83
N TRP A 189 4.60 4.32 -10.13
CA TRP A 189 5.48 3.62 -11.08
C TRP A 189 6.97 3.88 -10.80
N ILE A 190 7.35 5.11 -10.49
CA ILE A 190 8.73 5.42 -10.07
C ILE A 190 9.09 4.58 -8.83
N THR A 191 8.18 4.47 -7.86
CA THR A 191 8.41 3.66 -6.66
C THR A 191 8.57 2.18 -6.97
N VAL A 192 7.79 1.63 -7.91
CA VAL A 192 7.94 0.23 -8.38
C VAL A 192 9.34 0.03 -8.97
N VAL A 193 9.77 0.91 -9.88
CA VAL A 193 11.11 0.83 -10.49
C VAL A 193 12.22 0.92 -9.45
N GLN A 194 12.10 1.86 -8.50
CA GLN A 194 13.06 2.01 -7.40
C GLN A 194 13.17 0.74 -6.56
N ARG A 195 12.06 0.06 -6.26
CA ARG A 195 12.06 -1.19 -5.49
C ARG A 195 12.66 -2.35 -6.27
N VAL A 196 12.33 -2.49 -7.55
CA VAL A 196 12.92 -3.50 -8.42
C VAL A 196 14.44 -3.30 -8.50
N LYS A 197 14.88 -2.06 -8.73
CA LYS A 197 16.31 -1.72 -8.75
C LYS A 197 16.98 -2.02 -7.40
N TYR A 198 16.36 -1.65 -6.29
CA TYR A 198 16.91 -1.92 -4.96
C TYR A 198 17.13 -3.42 -4.72
N VAL A 199 16.13 -4.26 -5.07
CA VAL A 199 16.27 -5.71 -4.94
C VAL A 199 17.36 -6.23 -5.85
N TYR A 200 17.41 -5.79 -7.12
CA TYR A 200 18.46 -6.16 -8.07
C TYR A 200 19.85 -5.83 -7.54
N ASP A 201 20.08 -4.61 -7.05
CA ASP A 201 21.38 -4.17 -6.52
C ASP A 201 21.80 -4.97 -5.27
N LYS A 202 20.83 -5.42 -4.47
CA LYS A 202 21.08 -6.21 -3.25
C LYS A 202 21.30 -7.71 -3.51
N THR A 203 20.81 -8.22 -4.63
CA THR A 203 20.91 -9.64 -4.99
C THR A 203 21.94 -9.90 -6.09
N ARG A 204 22.53 -8.85 -6.64
CA ARG A 204 23.57 -8.99 -7.67
C ARG A 204 24.80 -9.68 -7.09
N PRO A 205 25.32 -10.75 -7.74
CA PRO A 205 26.58 -11.34 -7.33
C PRO A 205 27.72 -10.30 -7.35
N PRO A 206 28.69 -10.42 -6.46
CA PRO A 206 29.88 -9.56 -6.53
C PRO A 206 30.50 -9.67 -7.92
N ALA A 207 30.99 -8.54 -8.46
CA ALA A 207 31.70 -8.57 -9.72
C ALA A 207 32.85 -9.58 -9.63
N PRO A 208 33.15 -10.37 -10.70
CA PRO A 208 34.31 -11.22 -10.72
C PRO A 208 35.52 -10.40 -10.34
N GLN A 209 36.25 -10.80 -9.32
CA GLN A 209 37.51 -10.16 -9.00
C GLN A 209 38.44 -10.39 -10.21
N PRO A 210 39.15 -9.36 -10.69
CA PRO A 210 40.17 -9.58 -11.73
C PRO A 210 41.11 -10.69 -11.22
N ASP A 211 41.31 -11.73 -12.04
CA ASP A 211 42.22 -12.80 -11.71
C ASP A 211 43.58 -12.20 -11.31
N VAL A 212 43.84 -12.18 -10.02
CA VAL A 212 45.19 -12.05 -9.54
C VAL A 212 45.88 -13.33 -9.94
N ALA A 213 46.58 -13.28 -11.07
CA ALA A 213 47.32 -14.42 -11.58
C ALA A 213 48.29 -14.87 -10.46
N GLY A 214 48.08 -16.02 -9.94
CA GLY A 214 48.95 -16.69 -8.96
C GLY A 214 48.18 -17.35 -7.84
N ASP A 215 48.11 -18.65 -7.93
CA ASP A 215 48.04 -19.63 -6.88
C ASP A 215 46.66 -19.99 -6.27
N GLU A 216 46.38 -21.27 -6.47
CA GLU A 216 45.54 -22.19 -5.72
C GLU A 216 44.03 -22.19 -5.91
N GLU A 217 43.65 -23.26 -6.56
CA GLU A 217 42.37 -23.98 -6.51
C GLU A 217 41.65 -23.81 -5.17
N SER A 218 40.58 -23.04 -5.14
CA SER A 218 39.61 -23.16 -4.07
C SER A 218 38.18 -23.22 -4.62
N THR A 219 37.70 -24.42 -4.64
CA THR A 219 36.34 -24.93 -4.68
C THR A 219 35.43 -24.19 -3.70
N GLU A 220 34.82 -23.09 -4.10
CA GLU A 220 33.72 -22.49 -3.29
C GLU A 220 32.62 -21.80 -4.12
N TYR A 221 32.15 -22.53 -5.17
CA TYR A 221 30.97 -22.10 -5.94
C TYR A 221 29.69 -22.84 -5.53
N GLN A 222 29.45 -23.08 -4.22
CA GLN A 222 28.25 -23.86 -3.80
C GLN A 222 27.29 -23.17 -2.85
N HIS A 223 27.36 -21.86 -2.62
CA HIS A 223 26.52 -21.25 -1.56
C HIS A 223 25.20 -20.63 -2.00
N TRP A 224 24.81 -20.65 -3.28
CA TRP A 224 23.53 -20.09 -3.72
C TRP A 224 22.52 -21.12 -4.28
N ALA A 225 22.91 -22.36 -4.47
CA ALA A 225 21.96 -23.40 -4.88
C ALA A 225 20.95 -23.68 -3.75
N PRO A 226 19.65 -23.66 -4.01
CA PRO A 226 18.68 -24.10 -3.02
C PRO A 226 18.99 -25.52 -2.61
N ARG A 227 19.15 -25.75 -1.30
CA ARG A 227 19.41 -27.09 -0.75
C ARG A 227 18.31 -28.02 -1.25
N PRO A 228 18.66 -29.21 -1.85
CA PRO A 228 17.65 -30.16 -2.18
C PRO A 228 16.92 -30.58 -0.91
N THR A 229 15.59 -30.48 -0.93
CA THR A 229 14.74 -31.00 0.14
C THR A 229 15.09 -32.46 0.37
N PRO A 230 15.34 -32.91 1.60
CA PRO A 230 15.59 -34.33 1.88
C PRO A 230 14.38 -35.14 1.40
N ARG A 231 14.60 -36.05 0.48
CA ARG A 231 13.57 -37.03 0.08
C ARG A 231 13.17 -37.77 1.34
N GLY A 232 11.89 -37.62 1.70
CA GLY A 232 11.33 -38.35 2.81
C GLY A 232 11.63 -39.81 2.72
N THR A 233 12.35 -40.33 3.70
CA THR A 233 12.46 -41.77 3.95
C THR A 233 11.06 -42.29 4.16
N SER A 234 10.55 -43.04 3.22
CA SER A 234 9.32 -43.82 3.37
C SER A 234 9.50 -44.77 4.54
N ALA A 235 8.93 -44.39 5.69
CA ALA A 235 8.77 -45.33 6.79
C ALA A 235 7.80 -46.43 6.33
N ARG A 236 8.30 -47.63 6.14
CA ARG A 236 7.47 -48.83 5.97
C ARG A 236 6.62 -49.02 7.23
N PRO A 237 5.34 -49.31 7.12
CA PRO A 237 4.56 -49.68 8.28
C PRO A 237 5.03 -51.05 8.78
N VAL A 238 5.46 -51.11 10.01
CA VAL A 238 5.69 -52.36 10.75
C VAL A 238 4.32 -52.93 11.10
N LEU A 239 3.91 -53.97 10.36
CA LEU A 239 2.82 -54.85 10.78
C LEU A 239 3.28 -55.61 12.02
N LYS A 240 2.74 -55.32 13.20
CA LYS A 240 2.73 -56.22 14.33
C LYS A 240 1.49 -57.08 14.21
N GLY A 241 1.73 -58.34 13.93
CA GLY A 241 0.77 -59.40 14.17
C GLY A 241 0.81 -59.80 15.64
N GLU A 242 -0.27 -60.13 16.12
CA GLU A 242 -0.88 -60.90 17.21
C GLU A 242 -1.91 -60.15 17.98
#